data_c155b9cab4bd8538d58723cd702cb797
#
_entry.id   c155b9cab4bd8538d58723cd702cb797
#
_cell.length_a   1.000
_cell.length_b   1.000
_cell.length_c   1.000
_cell.angle_alpha   90.00
_cell.angle_beta   90.00
_cell.angle_gamma   90.00
#
_symmetry.space_group_name_H-M   'P 1'
#
loop_
_entity.id
_entity.type
_entity.pdbx_description
1 polymer ?
#
loop_
_entity_poly.entity_id
_entity_poly.type
_entity_poly.pdbx_seq_one_letter_code
_entity_poly.pdbx_strand_id
1 'polypeptide(L)'
;VTTGYSESTSSGSFTFTTPNAGPNGISGGFTFRTGTSSAGDSGTFSLTTGDATNGKSGSMLLKIGTGNTGDGGRFELDVGDTTGADGDGGSITVVAGHSNDASGNNGGSISITAGHTKGSETSDDGGSITVNAGLAASGNGGNIDISTGYSESTSSGSFTFTTPNAGSGKGVSGGFKFHTG
;
A
#
# COMPACT_ATOMS: atom_id res chain seq x y z
N VAL A 1 28.23 2.36 4.77
CA VAL A 1 28.16 3.45 5.78
C VAL A 1 27.54 2.89 7.04
N THR A 2 28.21 3.08 8.19
CA THR A 2 27.71 2.70 9.51
C THR A 2 27.63 3.93 10.40
N THR A 3 26.63 3.97 11.29
CA THR A 3 26.50 5.00 12.33
C THR A 3 27.09 4.49 13.65
N GLY A 4 27.29 5.39 14.63
CA GLY A 4 27.86 5.01 15.92
C GLY A 4 27.00 4.01 16.67
N TYR A 5 27.65 3.06 17.35
CA TYR A 5 27.06 2.08 18.26
C TYR A 5 27.11 2.58 19.71
N SER A 6 26.16 2.20 20.51
CA SER A 6 26.15 2.45 21.96
C SER A 6 25.69 1.23 22.73
N GLU A 7 26.38 0.89 23.82
CA GLU A 7 26.05 -0.25 24.71
C GLU A 7 25.00 0.11 25.77
N SER A 8 24.81 1.41 26.07
CA SER A 8 23.98 1.83 27.21
C SER A 8 22.96 2.93 26.88
N THR A 9 23.04 3.52 25.70
CA THR A 9 22.15 4.63 25.29
C THR A 9 21.72 4.46 23.82
N SER A 10 21.22 5.52 23.18
CA SER A 10 20.80 5.49 21.78
C SER A 10 21.98 5.46 20.82
N SER A 11 21.89 4.68 19.76
CA SER A 11 22.85 4.70 18.64
C SER A 11 22.65 5.89 17.72
N GLY A 12 23.59 6.13 16.83
CA GLY A 12 23.55 7.25 15.89
C GLY A 12 22.52 7.10 14.79
N SER A 13 22.00 8.22 14.30
CA SER A 13 21.09 8.31 13.16
C SER A 13 21.85 8.53 11.85
N PHE A 14 21.25 8.12 10.75
CA PHE A 14 21.71 8.38 9.39
C PHE A 14 20.61 9.08 8.60
N THR A 15 20.93 10.22 7.95
CA THR A 15 19.94 11.02 7.22
C THR A 15 20.46 11.38 5.83
N PHE A 16 19.67 11.13 4.81
CA PHE A 16 19.87 11.69 3.48
C PHE A 16 18.83 12.77 3.21
N THR A 17 19.27 13.92 2.76
CA THR A 17 18.38 15.04 2.44
C THR A 17 18.84 15.72 1.16
N THR A 18 17.92 15.99 0.25
CA THR A 18 18.17 16.89 -0.88
C THR A 18 17.75 18.31 -0.48
N PRO A 19 18.50 19.35 -0.82
CA PRO A 19 18.17 20.72 -0.46
C PRO A 19 16.85 21.19 -1.09
N ASN A 20 16.22 22.18 -0.44
CA ASN A 20 15.08 22.88 -1.01
C ASN A 20 15.49 23.68 -2.25
N ALA A 21 14.61 23.77 -3.23
CA ALA A 21 14.78 24.69 -4.35
C ALA A 21 14.45 26.15 -3.94
N GLY A 22 14.98 27.11 -4.69
CA GLY A 22 14.56 28.50 -4.63
C GLY A 22 13.17 28.70 -5.27
N PRO A 23 12.69 29.97 -5.34
CA PRO A 23 11.30 30.31 -5.68
C PRO A 23 10.81 29.82 -7.05
N ASN A 24 11.72 29.57 -8.00
CA ASN A 24 11.39 29.15 -9.38
C ASN A 24 12.06 27.82 -9.76
N GLY A 25 12.54 27.05 -8.78
CA GLY A 25 13.28 25.83 -9.03
C GLY A 25 12.53 24.58 -8.58
N ILE A 26 13.01 23.41 -9.05
CA ILE A 26 12.57 22.08 -8.62
C ILE A 26 13.62 21.55 -7.64
N SER A 27 13.21 21.02 -6.48
CA SER A 27 14.13 20.43 -5.50
C SER A 27 14.79 19.16 -6.05
N GLY A 28 15.95 18.79 -5.47
CA GLY A 28 16.70 17.62 -5.91
C GLY A 28 15.93 16.31 -5.75
N GLY A 29 16.12 15.39 -6.70
CA GLY A 29 15.61 14.04 -6.62
C GLY A 29 16.54 13.12 -5.83
N PHE A 30 16.01 11.99 -5.38
CA PHE A 30 16.73 10.93 -4.69
C PHE A 30 16.40 9.59 -5.34
N THR A 31 17.41 8.79 -5.74
CA THR A 31 17.20 7.54 -6.47
C THR A 31 18.06 6.42 -5.91
N PHE A 32 17.45 5.28 -5.58
CA PHE A 32 18.15 4.02 -5.34
C PHE A 32 17.88 3.05 -6.50
N ARG A 33 18.92 2.40 -6.98
CA ARG A 33 18.81 1.38 -8.03
C ARG A 33 19.79 0.25 -7.78
N THR A 34 19.35 -0.98 -8.01
CA THR A 34 20.24 -2.13 -8.19
C THR A 34 20.68 -2.23 -9.65
N GLY A 35 21.81 -2.90 -9.90
CA GLY A 35 22.31 -3.09 -11.26
C GLY A 35 21.45 -4.06 -12.08
N THR A 36 21.60 -4.00 -13.40
CA THR A 36 21.06 -4.99 -14.34
C THR A 36 22.02 -6.16 -14.49
N SER A 37 21.51 -7.35 -14.82
CA SER A 37 22.29 -8.51 -15.18
C SER A 37 21.96 -8.94 -16.63
N SER A 38 22.98 -9.33 -17.38
CA SER A 38 22.82 -9.81 -18.76
C SER A 38 22.71 -11.35 -18.86
N ALA A 39 23.11 -12.10 -17.83
CA ALA A 39 23.19 -13.56 -17.86
C ALA A 39 22.92 -14.23 -16.50
N GLY A 40 22.29 -13.58 -15.58
CA GLY A 40 21.95 -14.12 -14.26
C GLY A 40 20.96 -13.21 -13.55
N ASP A 41 20.72 -13.42 -12.28
CA ASP A 41 19.77 -12.63 -11.50
C ASP A 41 20.29 -11.20 -11.22
N SER A 42 19.39 -10.23 -11.16
CA SER A 42 19.69 -8.88 -10.71
C SER A 42 19.74 -8.83 -9.18
N GLY A 43 20.38 -7.76 -8.64
CA GLY A 43 20.51 -7.58 -7.20
C GLY A 43 19.18 -7.29 -6.50
N THR A 44 19.06 -7.72 -5.26
CA THR A 44 17.91 -7.44 -4.38
C THR A 44 18.06 -6.04 -3.76
N PHE A 45 16.96 -5.29 -3.68
CA PHE A 45 16.82 -4.11 -2.84
C PHE A 45 16.01 -4.47 -1.60
N SER A 46 16.58 -4.25 -0.38
CA SER A 46 15.91 -4.56 0.88
C SER A 46 15.87 -3.34 1.80
N LEU A 47 14.70 -3.08 2.39
CA LEU A 47 14.47 -2.02 3.37
C LEU A 47 13.73 -2.61 4.57
N THR A 48 14.40 -2.70 5.72
CA THR A 48 13.86 -3.35 6.92
C THR A 48 14.08 -2.48 8.15
N THR A 49 13.16 -2.55 9.12
CA THR A 49 13.37 -2.04 10.47
C THR A 49 13.85 -3.18 11.35
N GLY A 50 14.68 -2.86 12.38
CA GLY A 50 15.20 -3.87 13.31
C GLY A 50 14.13 -4.36 14.29
N ASP A 51 14.40 -5.55 14.84
CA ASP A 51 13.62 -6.13 15.94
C ASP A 51 13.88 -5.40 17.27
N ALA A 52 12.90 -5.39 18.14
CA ALA A 52 13.03 -4.90 19.51
C ALA A 52 12.68 -6.00 20.52
N THR A 53 13.58 -6.24 21.48
CA THR A 53 13.39 -7.32 22.48
C THR A 53 12.48 -6.90 23.64
N ASN A 54 12.58 -5.68 24.15
CA ASN A 54 11.77 -5.18 25.27
C ASN A 54 11.13 -3.83 24.94
N GLY A 55 10.73 -3.64 23.68
CA GLY A 55 10.17 -2.39 23.19
C GLY A 55 9.39 -2.60 21.90
N LYS A 56 8.93 -1.50 21.30
CA LYS A 56 8.26 -1.52 20.02
C LYS A 56 9.29 -1.50 18.89
N SER A 57 9.07 -2.29 17.83
CA SER A 57 9.83 -2.19 16.58
C SER A 57 9.68 -0.81 15.95
N GLY A 58 10.64 -0.43 15.11
CA GLY A 58 10.57 0.81 14.34
C GLY A 58 9.44 0.78 13.31
N SER A 59 8.94 1.94 12.92
CA SER A 59 7.96 2.10 11.86
C SER A 59 8.63 2.40 10.53
N MET A 60 8.04 1.95 9.42
CA MET A 60 8.36 2.39 8.07
C MET A 60 7.25 3.33 7.58
N LEU A 61 7.63 4.53 7.14
CA LEU A 61 6.69 5.53 6.63
C LEU A 61 7.08 5.93 5.21
N LEU A 62 6.19 5.64 4.24
CA LEU A 62 6.27 6.15 2.87
C LEU A 62 5.14 7.17 2.69
N LYS A 63 5.50 8.42 2.44
CA LYS A 63 4.56 9.53 2.33
C LYS A 63 4.87 10.41 1.12
N ILE A 64 3.85 10.69 0.32
CA ILE A 64 3.91 11.71 -0.72
C ILE A 64 3.50 13.06 -0.12
N GLY A 65 4.29 14.09 -0.39
CA GLY A 65 3.99 15.45 0.08
C GLY A 65 2.75 16.03 -0.59
N THR A 66 2.21 17.11 -0.01
CA THR A 66 1.07 17.83 -0.59
C THR A 66 1.56 18.91 -1.55
N GLY A 67 0.88 19.07 -2.69
CA GLY A 67 0.96 20.22 -3.57
C GLY A 67 -0.23 21.17 -3.36
N ASN A 68 -0.10 22.41 -3.81
CA ASN A 68 -1.17 23.42 -3.80
C ASN A 68 -1.62 23.84 -5.19
N THR A 69 -1.00 23.33 -6.24
CA THR A 69 -1.31 23.56 -7.65
C THR A 69 -1.07 22.29 -8.46
N GLY A 70 -1.92 22.02 -9.45
CA GLY A 70 -1.84 20.80 -10.27
C GLY A 70 -2.25 19.55 -9.52
N ASP A 71 -2.02 18.41 -10.13
CA ASP A 71 -2.35 17.09 -9.56
C ASP A 71 -1.44 16.73 -8.40
N GLY A 72 -1.94 15.92 -7.47
CA GLY A 72 -1.15 15.34 -6.39
C GLY A 72 -0.10 14.36 -6.92
N GLY A 73 1.02 14.19 -6.17
CA GLY A 73 2.02 13.19 -6.48
C GLY A 73 1.46 11.77 -6.39
N ARG A 74 1.97 10.84 -7.24
CA ARG A 74 1.54 9.44 -7.32
C ARG A 74 2.50 8.53 -6.55
N PHE A 75 1.96 7.56 -5.82
CA PHE A 75 2.68 6.38 -5.35
C PHE A 75 2.35 5.20 -6.27
N GLU A 76 3.35 4.53 -6.81
CA GLU A 76 3.22 3.38 -7.68
C GLU A 76 4.02 2.21 -7.13
N LEU A 77 3.41 1.04 -7.07
CA LEU A 77 4.05 -0.23 -6.73
C LEU A 77 3.80 -1.18 -7.89
N ASP A 78 4.86 -1.44 -8.65
CA ASP A 78 4.84 -2.30 -9.82
C ASP A 78 5.84 -3.45 -9.61
N VAL A 79 5.47 -4.66 -10.02
CA VAL A 79 6.31 -5.86 -9.91
C VAL A 79 6.67 -6.38 -11.29
N GLY A 80 7.80 -7.08 -11.37
CA GLY A 80 8.37 -7.49 -12.65
C GLY A 80 7.49 -8.45 -13.42
N ASP A 81 7.37 -8.20 -14.72
CA ASP A 81 6.82 -9.13 -15.69
C ASP A 81 7.86 -10.21 -16.05
N THR A 82 7.39 -11.39 -16.46
CA THR A 82 8.23 -12.38 -17.11
C THR A 82 7.96 -12.39 -18.61
N THR A 83 9.02 -12.52 -19.40
CA THR A 83 8.95 -12.74 -20.87
C THR A 83 9.45 -14.13 -21.26
N GLY A 84 9.91 -14.92 -20.28
CA GLY A 84 10.37 -16.28 -20.47
C GLY A 84 9.21 -17.29 -20.57
N ALA A 85 9.45 -18.41 -21.24
CA ALA A 85 8.42 -19.44 -21.48
C ALA A 85 7.99 -20.21 -20.22
N ASP A 86 8.83 -20.25 -19.18
CA ASP A 86 8.66 -21.12 -18.00
C ASP A 86 8.62 -20.35 -16.67
N GLY A 87 8.29 -19.05 -16.69
CA GLY A 87 8.29 -18.22 -15.47
C GLY A 87 6.96 -17.53 -15.21
N ASP A 88 6.60 -17.41 -13.96
CA ASP A 88 5.44 -16.62 -13.50
C ASP A 88 5.83 -15.16 -13.29
N GLY A 89 4.88 -14.24 -13.43
CA GLY A 89 5.03 -12.82 -13.08
C GLY A 89 5.23 -12.63 -11.58
N GLY A 90 5.82 -11.50 -11.19
CA GLY A 90 6.05 -11.16 -9.79
C GLY A 90 4.76 -11.02 -8.98
N SER A 91 4.84 -11.20 -7.66
CA SER A 91 3.70 -11.12 -6.74
C SER A 91 3.83 -9.96 -5.76
N ILE A 92 2.70 -9.38 -5.34
CA ILE A 92 2.59 -8.43 -4.23
C ILE A 92 1.87 -9.12 -3.07
N THR A 93 2.48 -9.11 -1.89
CA THR A 93 1.87 -9.63 -0.66
C THR A 93 1.80 -8.52 0.40
N VAL A 94 0.61 -8.28 0.94
CA VAL A 94 0.37 -7.30 2.01
C VAL A 94 -0.23 -8.01 3.21
N VAL A 95 0.49 -8.04 4.33
CA VAL A 95 0.07 -8.74 5.56
C VAL A 95 0.18 -7.78 6.75
N ALA A 96 -0.89 -7.67 7.53
CA ALA A 96 -0.86 -6.98 8.82
C ALA A 96 -0.22 -7.87 9.89
N GLY A 97 0.33 -7.26 10.95
CA GLY A 97 0.98 -7.98 12.03
C GLY A 97 0.02 -8.87 12.83
N HIS A 98 0.48 -10.02 13.25
CA HIS A 98 -0.24 -10.90 14.17
C HIS A 98 0.04 -10.51 15.62
N SER A 99 -0.93 -10.72 16.51
CA SER A 99 -0.70 -10.76 17.95
C SER A 99 -0.54 -12.23 18.36
N ASN A 100 0.61 -12.58 18.91
CA ASN A 100 0.93 -13.93 19.39
C ASN A 100 0.87 -14.03 20.92
N ASP A 101 0.38 -12.97 21.59
CA ASP A 101 0.29 -12.92 23.05
C ASP A 101 -1.09 -13.45 23.51
N ALA A 102 -1.09 -14.39 24.46
CA ALA A 102 -2.30 -14.94 25.08
C ALA A 102 -3.06 -13.94 25.96
N SER A 103 -2.51 -12.72 26.20
CA SER A 103 -3.09 -11.71 27.09
C SER A 103 -4.22 -10.86 26.46
N GLY A 104 -4.70 -11.23 25.26
CA GLY A 104 -5.90 -10.60 24.67
C GLY A 104 -5.65 -9.36 23.80
N ASN A 105 -4.48 -9.24 23.20
CA ASN A 105 -4.17 -8.17 22.24
C ASN A 105 -4.72 -8.46 20.83
N ASN A 106 -5.06 -7.43 20.08
CA ASN A 106 -5.62 -7.54 18.74
C ASN A 106 -4.53 -7.63 17.66
N GLY A 107 -4.81 -8.34 16.58
CA GLY A 107 -4.02 -8.28 15.35
C GLY A 107 -4.10 -6.91 14.68
N GLY A 108 -3.14 -6.61 13.80
CA GLY A 108 -3.11 -5.39 13.01
C GLY A 108 -4.20 -5.35 11.94
N SER A 109 -4.54 -4.17 11.45
CA SER A 109 -5.53 -3.94 10.40
C SER A 109 -4.89 -3.48 9.10
N ILE A 110 -5.53 -3.79 7.96
CA ILE A 110 -5.25 -3.21 6.66
C ILE A 110 -6.44 -2.29 6.31
N SER A 111 -6.17 -1.02 5.97
CA SER A 111 -7.18 -0.06 5.53
C SER A 111 -6.84 0.49 4.16
N ILE A 112 -7.78 0.41 3.22
CA ILE A 112 -7.66 0.96 1.87
C ILE A 112 -8.81 1.94 1.67
N THR A 113 -8.49 3.22 1.44
CA THR A 113 -9.47 4.29 1.30
C THR A 113 -9.11 5.17 0.11
N ALA A 114 -10.06 5.40 -0.79
CA ALA A 114 -9.90 6.37 -1.87
C ALA A 114 -10.02 7.80 -1.35
N GLY A 115 -9.46 8.76 -2.09
CA GLY A 115 -9.53 10.18 -1.75
C GLY A 115 -10.96 10.71 -1.82
N HIS A 116 -11.27 11.69 -0.97
CA HIS A 116 -12.52 12.44 -1.05
C HIS A 116 -12.27 13.85 -1.57
N THR A 117 -13.24 14.42 -2.26
CA THR A 117 -13.24 15.83 -2.64
C THR A 117 -13.98 16.67 -1.59
N LYS A 118 -13.59 17.94 -1.47
CA LYS A 118 -14.31 18.99 -0.72
C LYS A 118 -14.83 20.08 -1.66
N GLY A 119 -14.64 19.90 -2.97
CA GLY A 119 -15.15 20.83 -3.98
C GLY A 119 -16.69 20.88 -3.97
N SER A 120 -17.25 21.93 -4.52
CA SER A 120 -18.69 22.17 -4.63
C SER A 120 -19.21 22.13 -6.05
N GLU A 121 -18.33 21.86 -7.01
CA GLU A 121 -18.72 21.75 -8.42
C GLU A 121 -19.32 20.38 -8.72
N THR A 122 -20.24 20.32 -9.67
CA THR A 122 -20.90 19.05 -10.05
C THR A 122 -19.97 18.04 -10.73
N SER A 123 -18.76 18.45 -11.09
CA SER A 123 -17.69 17.64 -11.68
C SER A 123 -16.67 17.14 -10.64
N ASP A 124 -16.83 17.49 -9.36
CA ASP A 124 -15.88 17.16 -8.31
C ASP A 124 -16.20 15.78 -7.70
N ASP A 125 -15.74 14.74 -8.37
CA ASP A 125 -15.99 13.35 -7.96
C ASP A 125 -14.97 12.85 -6.92
N GLY A 126 -15.41 11.99 -6.02
CA GLY A 126 -14.55 11.23 -5.13
C GLY A 126 -13.74 10.16 -5.87
N GLY A 127 -12.58 9.79 -5.32
CA GLY A 127 -11.74 8.74 -5.90
C GLY A 127 -12.40 7.35 -5.86
N SER A 128 -12.00 6.47 -6.77
CA SER A 128 -12.50 5.09 -6.87
C SER A 128 -11.48 4.08 -6.35
N ILE A 129 -11.96 2.92 -5.86
CA ILE A 129 -11.16 1.72 -5.63
C ILE A 129 -11.60 0.67 -6.64
N THR A 130 -10.66 0.16 -7.43
CA THR A 130 -10.93 -0.88 -8.44
C THR A 130 -10.09 -2.12 -8.12
N VAL A 131 -10.72 -3.30 -8.08
CA VAL A 131 -10.06 -4.58 -7.86
C VAL A 131 -10.39 -5.52 -9.02
N ASN A 132 -9.40 -5.92 -9.79
CA ASN A 132 -9.53 -6.82 -10.93
C ASN A 132 -8.63 -8.02 -10.76
N ALA A 133 -9.13 -9.21 -11.04
CA ALA A 133 -8.30 -10.39 -11.23
C ALA A 133 -7.70 -10.43 -12.64
N GLY A 134 -6.65 -11.22 -12.82
CA GLY A 134 -5.94 -11.32 -14.09
C GLY A 134 -6.75 -12.03 -15.18
N LEU A 135 -6.60 -11.59 -16.42
CA LEU A 135 -7.11 -12.25 -17.61
C LEU A 135 -6.19 -13.40 -18.02
N ALA A 136 -6.73 -14.53 -18.42
CA ALA A 136 -6.00 -15.58 -19.12
C ALA A 136 -6.50 -15.69 -20.57
N ALA A 137 -5.55 -15.79 -21.52
CA ALA A 137 -5.89 -15.93 -22.95
C ALA A 137 -6.40 -17.33 -23.31
N SER A 138 -5.93 -18.38 -22.61
CA SER A 138 -6.24 -19.78 -22.94
C SER A 138 -6.50 -20.67 -21.73
N GLY A 139 -6.24 -20.20 -20.52
CA GLY A 139 -6.48 -20.92 -19.26
C GLY A 139 -7.65 -20.32 -18.48
N ASN A 140 -7.73 -20.65 -17.20
CA ASN A 140 -8.70 -20.03 -16.30
C ASN A 140 -8.26 -18.63 -15.90
N GLY A 141 -9.17 -17.68 -15.89
CA GLY A 141 -8.93 -16.36 -15.32
C GLY A 141 -8.66 -16.42 -13.82
N GLY A 142 -8.04 -15.38 -13.27
CA GLY A 142 -7.77 -15.27 -11.84
C GLY A 142 -9.04 -15.10 -11.01
N ASN A 143 -8.99 -15.48 -9.73
CA ASN A 143 -10.09 -15.33 -8.77
C ASN A 143 -9.93 -14.07 -7.91
N ILE A 144 -11.05 -13.59 -7.37
CA ILE A 144 -11.10 -12.66 -6.24
C ILE A 144 -11.81 -13.38 -5.09
N ASP A 145 -11.07 -13.73 -4.03
CA ASP A 145 -11.59 -14.43 -2.87
C ASP A 145 -11.63 -13.47 -1.66
N ILE A 146 -12.82 -13.30 -1.08
CA ILE A 146 -13.01 -12.43 0.08
C ILE A 146 -13.68 -13.24 1.19
N SER A 147 -12.99 -13.39 2.33
CA SER A 147 -13.51 -14.12 3.49
C SER A 147 -13.34 -13.32 4.77
N THR A 148 -14.25 -13.52 5.72
CA THR A 148 -14.15 -12.94 7.06
C THR A 148 -13.43 -13.90 8.00
N GLY A 149 -12.90 -13.35 9.12
CA GLY A 149 -12.22 -14.15 10.14
C GLY A 149 -13.19 -15.07 10.89
N TYR A 150 -12.69 -16.25 11.23
CA TYR A 150 -13.35 -17.22 12.07
C TYR A 150 -13.01 -17.00 13.55
N SER A 151 -13.90 -17.33 14.46
CA SER A 151 -13.66 -17.37 15.91
C SER A 151 -14.03 -18.74 16.48
N GLU A 152 -13.15 -19.29 17.31
CA GLU A 152 -13.38 -20.59 17.99
C GLU A 152 -14.34 -20.47 19.19
N SER A 153 -14.42 -19.29 19.80
CA SER A 153 -15.11 -19.14 21.11
C SER A 153 -16.15 -18.00 21.16
N THR A 154 -16.17 -17.13 20.15
CA THR A 154 -17.09 -15.99 20.10
C THR A 154 -17.65 -15.82 18.69
N SER A 155 -18.08 -14.63 18.31
CA SER A 155 -18.64 -14.35 16.99
C SER A 155 -17.56 -14.21 15.92
N SER A 156 -17.76 -14.81 14.75
CA SER A 156 -16.96 -14.57 13.54
C SER A 156 -17.16 -13.16 13.01
N GLY A 157 -16.25 -12.72 12.13
CA GLY A 157 -16.33 -11.42 11.48
C GLY A 157 -17.55 -11.29 10.56
N SER A 158 -17.95 -10.06 10.29
CA SER A 158 -19.03 -9.72 9.34
C SER A 158 -18.47 -9.16 8.05
N PHE A 159 -19.14 -9.44 6.95
CA PHE A 159 -18.91 -8.84 5.65
C PHE A 159 -20.10 -7.94 5.29
N THR A 160 -19.86 -6.65 5.04
CA THR A 160 -20.91 -5.66 4.82
C THR A 160 -20.66 -4.86 3.56
N PHE A 161 -21.65 -4.79 2.67
CA PHE A 161 -21.71 -3.84 1.56
C PHE A 161 -22.73 -2.75 1.90
N THR A 162 -22.32 -1.50 1.78
CA THR A 162 -23.20 -0.35 2.01
C THR A 162 -23.10 0.63 0.87
N THR A 163 -24.21 1.00 0.27
CA THR A 163 -24.31 2.13 -0.65
C THR A 163 -25.01 3.27 0.08
N PRO A 164 -24.32 4.37 0.39
CA PRO A 164 -24.92 5.51 1.08
C PRO A 164 -26.05 6.16 0.29
N ASN A 165 -26.98 6.81 1.00
CA ASN A 165 -28.02 7.61 0.35
C ASN A 165 -27.38 8.79 -0.40
N ALA A 166 -27.99 9.18 -1.52
CA ALA A 166 -27.67 10.44 -2.16
C ALA A 166 -27.99 11.62 -1.24
N GLY A 167 -27.29 12.72 -1.42
CA GLY A 167 -27.58 13.97 -0.72
C GLY A 167 -28.99 14.49 -1.03
N SER A 168 -29.42 15.54 -0.33
CA SER A 168 -30.74 16.16 -0.45
C SER A 168 -31.03 16.86 -1.81
N GLY A 169 -30.08 16.83 -2.74
CA GLY A 169 -30.21 17.40 -4.10
C GLY A 169 -30.90 16.43 -5.08
N LYS A 170 -30.55 16.53 -6.35
CA LYS A 170 -31.09 15.69 -7.44
C LYS A 170 -30.32 14.39 -7.68
N GLY A 171 -29.46 13.99 -6.75
CA GLY A 171 -28.65 12.77 -6.87
C GLY A 171 -29.46 11.48 -6.68
N VAL A 172 -28.99 10.40 -7.27
CA VAL A 172 -29.52 9.04 -7.08
C VAL A 172 -28.56 8.25 -6.21
N SER A 173 -29.06 7.53 -5.21
CA SER A 173 -28.23 6.65 -4.36
C SER A 173 -27.50 5.60 -5.18
N GLY A 174 -26.32 5.20 -4.71
CA GLY A 174 -25.53 4.15 -5.36
C GLY A 174 -26.27 2.84 -5.44
N GLY A 175 -26.01 2.06 -6.49
CA GLY A 175 -26.58 0.73 -6.69
C GLY A 175 -25.55 -0.36 -6.43
N PHE A 176 -26.03 -1.56 -6.13
CA PHE A 176 -25.25 -2.78 -6.03
C PHE A 176 -25.67 -3.71 -7.17
N LYS A 177 -24.72 -4.19 -7.98
CA LYS A 177 -25.02 -5.03 -9.14
C LYS A 177 -24.15 -6.29 -9.11
N PHE A 178 -24.79 -7.45 -9.29
CA PHE A 178 -24.14 -8.71 -9.63
C PHE A 178 -24.42 -9.06 -11.08
N HIS A 179 -23.38 -9.44 -11.80
CA HIS A 179 -23.50 -10.01 -13.12
C HIS A 179 -22.77 -11.34 -13.17
N THR A 180 -23.37 -12.31 -13.83
CA THR A 180 -22.71 -13.55 -14.25
C THR A 180 -22.61 -13.50 -15.77
N GLY A 181 -21.55 -14.10 -16.32
CA GLY A 181 -21.38 -14.20 -17.76
C GLY A 181 -22.36 -15.19 -18.41
#